data_5d00b7a2b35546c8b23ebab730626ef1
#
_entry.id   5d00b7a2b35546c8b23ebab730626ef1
#
_cell.length_a   1.000
_cell.length_b   1.000
_cell.length_c   1.000
_cell.angle_alpha   90.00
_cell.angle_beta   90.00
_cell.angle_gamma   90.00
#
_symmetry.space_group_name_H-M   'P 1'
#
loop_
_entity.id
_entity.type
_entity.pdbx_description
1 polymer ?
#
loop_
_entity_poly.entity_id
_entity_poly.type
_entity_poly.pdbx_seq_one_letter_code
_entity_poly.pdbx_strand_id
1 'polypeptide(L)'
;MEEIKEINYLERYLNTKQRHRNLLFKYESMVMKYEKEISRLKYLLTKPVRKQDEDIQLMTVLEAVSSSTEIIPHDILGRNRQRNISVARHLFCYMAYTHYGYCLTEIGRFLVKDHSTVINSVKKYEGFLDFKYKEEVKYYEQCKRILSIDTK
;
A
#
# COMPACT_ATOMS: atom_id res chain seq x y z
N MET A 1 5.08 -62.98 22.79
CA MET A 1 4.21 -62.70 21.61
C MET A 1 3.28 -61.51 21.83
N GLU A 2 2.78 -61.24 23.04
CA GLU A 2 1.96 -60.04 23.35
C GLU A 2 2.77 -58.73 23.29
N GLU A 3 3.97 -58.69 23.87
CA GLU A 3 4.84 -57.51 23.84
C GLU A 3 5.15 -57.01 22.41
N ILE A 4 5.33 -57.95 21.45
CA ILE A 4 5.60 -57.59 20.04
C ILE A 4 4.35 -56.96 19.38
N LYS A 5 3.16 -57.40 19.77
CA LYS A 5 1.90 -56.81 19.29
C LYS A 5 1.66 -55.40 19.84
N GLU A 6 2.03 -55.19 21.09
CA GLU A 6 1.90 -53.91 21.78
C GLU A 6 2.87 -52.87 21.21
N ILE A 7 4.13 -53.26 20.93
CA ILE A 7 5.12 -52.42 20.25
C ILE A 7 4.65 -52.02 18.85
N ASN A 8 4.10 -52.94 18.07
CA ASN A 8 3.56 -52.68 16.75
C ASN A 8 2.34 -51.74 16.78
N TYR A 9 1.50 -51.82 17.83
CA TYR A 9 0.37 -50.93 18.01
C TYR A 9 0.83 -49.51 18.34
N LEU A 10 1.79 -49.33 19.24
CA LEU A 10 2.38 -48.05 19.60
C LEU A 10 3.06 -47.36 18.41
N GLU A 11 3.81 -48.08 17.61
CA GLU A 11 4.43 -47.55 16.40
C GLU A 11 3.38 -47.05 15.39
N ARG A 12 2.31 -47.82 15.16
CA ARG A 12 1.21 -47.42 14.29
C ARG A 12 0.50 -46.18 14.81
N TYR A 13 0.27 -46.10 16.12
CA TYR A 13 -0.33 -44.96 16.78
C TYR A 13 0.53 -43.68 16.61
N LEU A 14 1.85 -43.79 16.89
CA LEU A 14 2.78 -42.69 16.75
C LEU A 14 2.89 -42.21 15.28
N ASN A 15 2.94 -43.13 14.34
CA ASN A 15 2.95 -42.79 12.92
C ASN A 15 1.66 -42.08 12.48
N THR A 16 0.50 -42.50 12.97
CA THR A 16 -0.79 -41.87 12.68
C THR A 16 -0.84 -40.49 13.26
N LYS A 17 -0.38 -40.29 14.50
CA LYS A 17 -0.29 -39.03 15.19
C LYS A 17 0.63 -38.04 14.45
N GLN A 18 1.78 -38.54 13.96
CA GLN A 18 2.72 -37.74 13.17
C GLN A 18 2.11 -37.33 11.82
N ARG A 19 1.44 -38.24 11.13
CA ARG A 19 0.70 -37.93 9.89
C ARG A 19 -0.35 -36.88 10.10
N HIS A 20 -1.10 -36.95 11.19
CA HIS A 20 -2.11 -35.97 11.53
C HIS A 20 -1.50 -34.57 11.78
N ARG A 21 -0.40 -34.49 12.55
CA ARG A 21 0.35 -33.23 12.73
C ARG A 21 0.83 -32.61 11.41
N ASN A 22 1.38 -33.44 10.53
CA ASN A 22 1.86 -32.97 9.23
C ASN A 22 0.70 -32.47 8.36
N LEU A 23 -0.47 -33.09 8.47
CA LEU A 23 -1.67 -32.71 7.74
C LEU A 23 -2.23 -31.37 8.27
N LEU A 24 -2.27 -31.18 9.60
CA LEU A 24 -2.64 -29.91 10.22
C LEU A 24 -1.69 -28.79 9.79
N PHE A 25 -0.39 -28.99 9.86
CA PHE A 25 0.59 -27.99 9.43
C PHE A 25 0.42 -27.61 7.95
N LYS A 26 0.17 -28.62 7.10
CA LYS A 26 -0.10 -28.38 5.66
C LYS A 26 -1.40 -27.58 5.46
N TYR A 27 -2.42 -27.87 6.26
CA TYR A 27 -3.70 -27.16 6.21
C TYR A 27 -3.54 -25.71 6.66
N GLU A 28 -2.88 -25.47 7.80
CA GLU A 28 -2.61 -24.12 8.31
C GLU A 28 -1.80 -23.27 7.31
N SER A 29 -0.77 -23.87 6.72
CA SER A 29 0.02 -23.23 5.66
C SER A 29 -0.83 -22.83 4.44
N MET A 30 -1.78 -23.70 4.07
CA MET A 30 -2.69 -23.44 2.95
C MET A 30 -3.69 -22.34 3.29
N VAL A 31 -4.24 -22.33 4.50
CA VAL A 31 -5.14 -21.26 4.99
C VAL A 31 -4.42 -19.91 4.97
N MET A 32 -3.23 -19.81 5.53
CA MET A 32 -2.41 -18.60 5.49
C MET A 32 -2.16 -18.09 4.07
N LYS A 33 -1.92 -19.00 3.13
CA LYS A 33 -1.74 -18.65 1.72
C LYS A 33 -3.00 -18.04 1.12
N TYR A 34 -4.16 -18.61 1.40
CA TYR A 34 -5.45 -18.10 0.90
C TYR A 34 -5.83 -16.78 1.56
N GLU A 35 -5.60 -16.61 2.86
CA GLU A 35 -5.85 -15.34 3.56
C GLU A 35 -5.01 -14.21 2.96
N LYS A 36 -3.75 -14.48 2.64
CA LYS A 36 -2.86 -13.52 1.97
C LYS A 36 -3.37 -13.16 0.57
N GLU A 37 -3.86 -14.14 -0.19
CA GLU A 37 -4.41 -13.89 -1.53
C GLU A 37 -5.74 -13.15 -1.45
N ILE A 38 -6.62 -13.47 -0.50
CA ILE A 38 -7.86 -12.72 -0.25
C ILE A 38 -7.56 -11.26 0.11
N SER A 39 -6.57 -11.02 0.96
CA SER A 39 -6.13 -9.67 1.31
C SER A 39 -5.61 -8.91 0.11
N ARG A 40 -4.84 -9.58 -0.75
CA ARG A 40 -4.36 -9.03 -2.02
C ARG A 40 -5.51 -8.67 -2.97
N LEU A 41 -6.48 -9.58 -3.12
CA LEU A 41 -7.64 -9.35 -4.00
C LEU A 41 -8.54 -8.22 -3.47
N LYS A 42 -8.77 -8.17 -2.15
CA LYS A 42 -9.48 -7.05 -1.51
C LYS A 42 -8.78 -5.72 -1.79
N TYR A 43 -7.46 -5.67 -1.64
CA TYR A 43 -6.68 -4.47 -1.97
C TYR A 43 -6.82 -4.06 -3.44
N LEU A 44 -6.82 -5.01 -4.38
CA LEU A 44 -7.01 -4.72 -5.80
C LEU A 44 -8.42 -4.22 -6.12
N LEU A 45 -9.44 -4.73 -5.42
CA LEU A 45 -10.85 -4.29 -5.58
C LEU A 45 -11.09 -2.89 -4.97
N THR A 46 -10.32 -2.51 -3.96
CA THR A 46 -10.43 -1.17 -3.34
C THR A 46 -9.64 -0.10 -4.06
N LYS A 47 -8.78 -0.50 -5.03
CA LYS A 47 -8.09 0.48 -5.87
C LYS A 47 -9.10 1.25 -6.73
N PRO A 48 -9.00 2.59 -6.75
CA PRO A 48 -9.78 3.38 -7.70
C PRO A 48 -9.45 2.91 -9.12
N VAL A 49 -10.47 2.49 -9.86
CA VAL A 49 -10.33 2.16 -11.28
C VAL A 49 -10.06 3.47 -12.01
N ARG A 50 -8.96 3.54 -12.75
CA ARG A 50 -8.68 4.66 -13.66
C ARG A 50 -9.89 4.84 -14.57
N LYS A 51 -10.58 5.95 -14.46
CA LYS A 51 -11.57 6.35 -15.43
C LYS A 51 -10.82 6.71 -16.72
N GLN A 52 -11.01 5.95 -17.79
CA GLN A 52 -10.32 6.15 -19.07
C GLN A 52 -10.60 7.50 -19.73
N ASP A 53 -11.62 8.24 -19.25
CA ASP A 53 -12.09 9.49 -19.85
C ASP A 53 -11.45 10.77 -19.28
N GLU A 54 -10.69 10.66 -18.21
CA GLU A 54 -9.95 11.80 -17.64
C GLU A 54 -8.46 11.48 -17.67
N ASP A 55 -7.80 11.86 -18.74
CA ASP A 55 -6.33 11.78 -18.90
C ASP A 55 -5.67 12.88 -18.04
N ILE A 56 -5.98 12.86 -16.71
CA ILE A 56 -5.33 13.75 -15.77
C ILE A 56 -3.89 13.28 -15.64
N GLN A 57 -3.03 14.04 -16.30
CA GLN A 57 -1.60 13.77 -16.29
C GLN A 57 -1.04 13.98 -14.88
N LEU A 58 -0.02 13.24 -14.50
CA LEU A 58 0.71 13.43 -13.24
C LEU A 58 1.17 14.89 -13.03
N MET A 59 1.36 15.63 -14.14
CA MET A 59 1.67 17.07 -14.09
C MET A 59 0.54 17.88 -13.45
N THR A 60 -0.72 17.61 -13.77
CA THR A 60 -1.87 18.31 -13.16
C THR A 60 -1.94 18.06 -11.66
N VAL A 61 -1.67 16.82 -11.23
CA VAL A 61 -1.57 16.51 -9.79
C VAL A 61 -0.40 17.26 -9.14
N LEU A 62 0.74 17.34 -9.83
CA LEU A 62 1.91 18.07 -9.34
C LEU A 62 1.65 19.57 -9.19
N GLU A 63 0.97 20.18 -10.17
CA GLU A 63 0.57 21.60 -10.13
C GLU A 63 -0.42 21.90 -9.00
N ALA A 64 -1.40 21.00 -8.77
CA ALA A 64 -2.33 21.12 -7.67
C ALA A 64 -1.63 21.04 -6.30
N VAL A 65 -0.68 20.11 -6.16
CA VAL A 65 0.14 20.00 -4.94
C VAL A 65 1.04 21.22 -4.77
N SER A 66 1.65 21.71 -5.84
CA SER A 66 2.46 22.92 -5.84
C SER A 66 1.64 24.13 -5.34
N SER A 67 0.44 24.31 -5.88
CA SER A 67 -0.46 25.39 -5.51
C SER A 67 -0.96 25.27 -4.05
N SER A 68 -1.22 24.05 -3.56
CA SER A 68 -1.69 23.83 -2.20
C SER A 68 -0.61 23.97 -1.13
N THR A 69 0.65 23.68 -1.46
CA THR A 69 1.79 23.71 -0.53
C THR A 69 2.68 24.93 -0.69
N GLU A 70 2.42 25.77 -1.71
CA GLU A 70 3.25 26.93 -2.11
C GLU A 70 4.71 26.54 -2.44
N ILE A 71 4.92 25.31 -2.89
CA ILE A 71 6.24 24.79 -3.25
C ILE A 71 6.29 24.57 -4.76
N ILE A 72 7.31 25.14 -5.41
CA ILE A 72 7.45 25.03 -6.86
C ILE A 72 7.64 23.57 -7.33
N PRO A 73 7.06 23.18 -8.47
CA PRO A 73 7.14 21.81 -8.99
C PRO A 73 8.56 21.26 -9.09
N HIS A 74 9.51 22.09 -9.48
CA HIS A 74 10.92 21.71 -9.58
C HIS A 74 11.50 21.20 -8.26
N ASP A 75 11.16 21.81 -7.12
CA ASP A 75 11.64 21.38 -5.80
C ASP A 75 10.99 20.07 -5.35
N ILE A 76 9.71 19.89 -5.69
CA ILE A 76 8.99 18.62 -5.40
C ILE A 76 9.68 17.46 -6.15
N LEU A 77 10.03 17.65 -7.42
CA LEU A 77 10.73 16.67 -8.25
C LEU A 77 12.19 16.50 -7.86
N GLY A 78 12.78 17.54 -7.28
CA GLY A 78 14.20 17.61 -6.95
C GLY A 78 14.65 16.65 -5.84
N ARG A 79 15.95 16.77 -5.48
CA ARG A 79 16.58 15.96 -4.43
C ARG A 79 16.56 16.62 -3.05
N ASN A 80 15.96 17.81 -2.94
CA ASN A 80 15.92 18.54 -1.70
C ASN A 80 15.14 17.74 -0.63
N ARG A 81 15.69 17.69 0.60
CA ARG A 81 15.16 16.92 1.73
C ARG A 81 14.57 17.81 2.83
N GLN A 82 14.38 19.09 2.59
CA GLN A 82 13.70 19.95 3.55
C GLN A 82 12.32 19.39 3.87
N ARG A 83 11.88 19.58 5.13
CA ARG A 83 10.65 18.97 5.63
C ARG A 83 9.42 19.32 4.79
N ASN A 84 9.22 20.60 4.49
CA ASN A 84 8.10 21.09 3.69
C ASN A 84 8.07 20.47 2.29
N ILE A 85 9.22 20.41 1.59
CA ILE A 85 9.34 19.79 0.28
C ILE A 85 9.09 18.26 0.34
N SER A 86 9.57 17.63 1.42
CA SER A 86 9.31 16.20 1.62
C SER A 86 7.83 15.92 1.86
N VAL A 87 7.12 16.78 2.61
CA VAL A 87 5.67 16.68 2.83
C VAL A 87 4.92 16.85 1.53
N ALA A 88 5.26 17.87 0.71
CA ALA A 88 4.64 18.06 -0.60
C ALA A 88 4.84 16.85 -1.53
N ARG A 89 6.04 16.25 -1.51
CA ARG A 89 6.33 15.03 -2.28
C ARG A 89 5.52 13.83 -1.77
N HIS A 90 5.32 13.71 -0.47
CA HIS A 90 4.47 12.66 0.10
C HIS A 90 3.00 12.88 -0.27
N LEU A 91 2.51 14.13 -0.25
CA LEU A 91 1.16 14.48 -0.72
C LEU A 91 0.98 14.11 -2.19
N PHE A 92 1.93 14.47 -3.06
CA PHE A 92 1.88 14.10 -4.48
C PHE A 92 1.77 12.58 -4.68
N CYS A 93 2.63 11.80 -4.01
CA CYS A 93 2.58 10.34 -4.10
C CYS A 93 1.23 9.79 -3.61
N TYR A 94 0.71 10.33 -2.53
CA TYR A 94 -0.57 9.92 -1.95
C TYR A 94 -1.74 10.23 -2.90
N MET A 95 -1.82 11.45 -3.42
CA MET A 95 -2.86 11.87 -4.35
C MET A 95 -2.85 11.04 -5.65
N ALA A 96 -1.68 10.90 -6.27
CA ALA A 96 -1.52 10.14 -7.50
C ALA A 96 -1.89 8.65 -7.31
N TYR A 97 -1.53 8.07 -6.18
CA TYR A 97 -1.81 6.66 -5.89
C TYR A 97 -3.28 6.43 -5.51
N THR A 98 -3.81 7.22 -4.55
CA THR A 98 -5.10 6.96 -3.91
C THR A 98 -6.27 7.44 -4.76
N HIS A 99 -6.17 8.65 -5.34
CA HIS A 99 -7.29 9.26 -6.08
C HIS A 99 -7.24 8.99 -7.58
N TYR A 100 -6.05 8.92 -8.16
CA TYR A 100 -5.90 8.72 -9.60
C TYR A 100 -5.49 7.31 -10.02
N GLY A 101 -5.22 6.41 -9.06
CA GLY A 101 -4.95 5.00 -9.33
C GLY A 101 -3.65 4.72 -10.09
N TYR A 102 -2.70 5.66 -10.11
CA TYR A 102 -1.39 5.42 -10.72
C TYR A 102 -0.64 4.32 -9.97
N CYS A 103 0.06 3.45 -10.70
CA CYS A 103 0.88 2.45 -10.04
C CYS A 103 2.14 3.08 -9.42
N LEU A 104 2.67 2.44 -8.39
CA LEU A 104 3.83 2.95 -7.65
C LEU A 104 5.08 3.11 -8.53
N THR A 105 5.21 2.27 -9.56
CA THR A 105 6.31 2.33 -10.53
C THR A 105 6.18 3.52 -11.49
N GLU A 106 4.96 3.87 -11.90
CA GLU A 106 4.70 5.06 -12.73
C GLU A 106 5.03 6.34 -11.97
N ILE A 107 4.55 6.44 -10.72
CA ILE A 107 4.85 7.56 -9.82
C ILE A 107 6.36 7.65 -9.57
N GLY A 108 7.01 6.51 -9.33
CA GLY A 108 8.45 6.44 -9.13
C GLY A 108 9.25 6.92 -10.35
N ARG A 109 8.85 6.51 -11.57
CA ARG A 109 9.48 6.99 -12.81
C ARG A 109 9.33 8.49 -12.97
N PHE A 110 8.16 9.04 -12.73
CA PHE A 110 7.89 10.46 -12.80
C PHE A 110 8.75 11.27 -11.82
N LEU A 111 8.91 10.82 -10.58
CA LEU A 111 9.73 11.45 -9.55
C LEU A 111 11.23 11.12 -9.65
N VAL A 112 11.63 10.24 -10.56
CA VAL A 112 12.99 9.66 -10.61
C VAL A 112 13.39 9.07 -9.23
N LYS A 113 12.48 8.29 -8.64
CA LYS A 113 12.64 7.62 -7.36
C LYS A 113 12.28 6.14 -7.46
N ASP A 114 12.84 5.35 -6.56
CA ASP A 114 12.49 3.94 -6.44
C ASP A 114 11.03 3.79 -5.95
N HIS A 115 10.34 2.74 -6.40
CA HIS A 115 8.99 2.41 -5.98
C HIS A 115 8.87 2.22 -4.46
N SER A 116 9.91 1.71 -3.79
CA SER A 116 9.96 1.59 -2.34
C SER A 116 9.89 2.95 -1.63
N THR A 117 10.51 3.98 -2.22
CA THR A 117 10.42 5.36 -1.75
C THR A 117 8.99 5.89 -1.89
N VAL A 118 8.32 5.57 -2.99
CA VAL A 118 6.92 5.95 -3.22
C VAL A 118 5.98 5.29 -2.20
N ILE A 119 6.16 3.98 -1.94
CA ILE A 119 5.40 3.25 -0.91
C ILE A 119 5.54 3.95 0.44
N ASN A 120 6.76 4.25 0.84
CA ASN A 120 7.03 4.93 2.10
C ASN A 120 6.42 6.34 2.15
N SER A 121 6.40 7.05 1.02
CA SER A 121 5.79 8.37 0.91
C SER A 121 4.27 8.31 1.08
N VAL A 122 3.61 7.36 0.44
CA VAL A 122 2.16 7.13 0.58
C VAL A 122 1.80 6.82 2.02
N LYS A 123 2.48 5.85 2.64
CA LYS A 123 2.24 5.46 4.04
C LYS A 123 2.47 6.61 5.03
N LYS A 124 3.49 7.43 4.81
CA LYS A 124 3.76 8.60 5.67
C LYS A 124 2.65 9.62 5.58
N TYR A 125 2.15 9.89 4.37
CA TYR A 125 1.07 10.86 4.22
C TYR A 125 -0.25 10.34 4.80
N GLU A 126 -0.55 9.07 4.61
CA GLU A 126 -1.67 8.38 5.25
C GLU A 126 -1.61 8.56 6.78
N GLY A 127 -0.45 8.31 7.39
CA GLY A 127 -0.24 8.56 8.82
C GLY A 127 -0.45 10.01 9.23
N PHE A 128 -0.10 11.00 8.40
CA PHE A 128 -0.38 12.41 8.72
C PHE A 128 -1.89 12.70 8.75
N LEU A 129 -2.66 12.07 7.88
CA LEU A 129 -4.12 12.20 7.87
C LEU A 129 -4.75 11.48 9.08
N ASP A 130 -4.29 10.29 9.42
CA ASP A 130 -4.78 9.48 10.56
C ASP A 130 -4.56 10.21 11.89
N PHE A 131 -3.37 10.79 12.07
CA PHE A 131 -3.03 11.58 13.26
C PHE A 131 -3.51 13.04 13.20
N LYS A 132 -4.24 13.42 12.15
CA LYS A 132 -4.84 14.76 11.95
C LYS A 132 -3.85 15.92 12.12
N TYR A 133 -2.68 15.81 11.50
CA TYR A 133 -1.72 16.92 11.48
C TYR A 133 -2.33 18.11 10.71
N LYS A 134 -2.51 19.25 11.39
CA LYS A 134 -3.33 20.37 10.92
C LYS A 134 -2.90 20.93 9.56
N GLU A 135 -1.61 21.11 9.35
CA GLU A 135 -1.07 21.65 8.10
C GLU A 135 -1.21 20.67 6.95
N GLU A 136 -0.84 19.40 7.17
CA GLU A 136 -0.89 18.36 6.15
C GLU A 136 -2.35 18.06 5.73
N VAL A 137 -3.29 18.05 6.68
CA VAL A 137 -4.72 17.94 6.38
C VAL A 137 -5.21 19.14 5.57
N LYS A 138 -4.79 20.36 5.90
CA LYS A 138 -5.12 21.58 5.14
C LYS A 138 -4.62 21.47 3.69
N TYR A 139 -3.37 21.06 3.48
CA TYR A 139 -2.83 20.89 2.13
C TYR A 139 -3.59 19.83 1.33
N TYR A 140 -3.95 18.73 1.96
CA TYR A 140 -4.75 17.67 1.33
C TYR A 140 -6.13 18.19 0.88
N GLU A 141 -6.86 18.88 1.75
CA GLU A 141 -8.17 19.42 1.44
C GLU A 141 -8.11 20.50 0.34
N GLN A 142 -7.09 21.34 0.37
CA GLN A 142 -6.87 22.33 -0.69
C GLN A 142 -6.57 21.65 -2.03
N CYS A 143 -5.71 20.65 -2.03
CA CYS A 143 -5.37 19.89 -3.23
C CYS A 143 -6.60 19.18 -3.82
N LYS A 144 -7.47 18.59 -2.98
CA LYS A 144 -8.74 18.00 -3.41
C LYS A 144 -9.66 19.02 -4.08
N ARG A 145 -9.78 20.22 -3.51
CA ARG A 145 -10.60 21.31 -4.09
C ARG A 145 -10.07 21.73 -5.46
N ILE A 146 -8.76 21.92 -5.60
CA ILE A 146 -8.13 22.29 -6.87
C ILE A 146 -8.39 21.21 -7.94
N LEU A 147 -8.34 19.95 -7.57
CA LEU A 147 -8.54 18.81 -8.47
C LEU A 147 -10.01 18.41 -8.64
N SER A 148 -10.94 19.18 -8.04
CA SER A 148 -12.39 18.90 -8.07
C SER A 148 -12.74 17.46 -7.66
N ILE A 149 -11.98 16.91 -6.69
CA ILE A 149 -12.25 15.59 -6.13
C ILE A 149 -13.34 15.77 -5.06
N ASP A 150 -14.55 15.27 -5.35
CA ASP A 150 -15.68 15.37 -4.45
C ASP A 150 -15.37 14.70 -3.10
N THR A 151 -15.60 15.46 -2.04
CA THR A 151 -15.68 14.94 -0.68
C THR A 151 -17.02 14.22 -0.53
N LYS A 152 -17.01 12.90 -0.66
CA LYS A 152 -18.14 12.09 -0.16
C LYS A 152 -18.08 11.98 1.34
#